data_10c5915d24fe8c402bd0981794778807
#
_entry.id   10c5915d24fe8c402bd0981794778807
#
_cell.length_a   1.000
_cell.length_b   1.000
_cell.length_c   1.000
_cell.angle_alpha   90.00
_cell.angle_beta   90.00
_cell.angle_gamma   90.00
#
_symmetry.space_group_name_H-M   'P 1'
#
loop_
_entity.id
_entity.type
_entity.pdbx_description
1 polymer ?
#
loop_
_entity_poly.entity_id
_entity_poly.type
_entity_poly.pdbx_seq_one_letter_code
_entity_poly.pdbx_strand_id
1 'polypeptide(L)'
;MHLTVKSKKFLLALIVGFFSPLNIFEFVKHLIKNFDGAGLLKLSLSNGIFCKRALEENISEVKRLGFGNLEFNMKSVEVEDDVSVYVARRLVDDFGLKCLTLHAATLHVKDEVEVHRAVYYGKISLEFARRLSAPVMVVHSNVSRKLVESQRRKVLEKIFVELTLYAKKLNVKLCLENLSYASSGYGKNVDELEEIFGIIDSSGTMGFTLDFCHAEATRQTFSLLEKYHDRLCNVHMSNRAHRPFESETPSLTALMKKLREYGYAGPLTLELSRKCSIEQILKTKSALERILNR
;
A
#
# COMPACT_ATOMS: atom_id res chain seq x y z
N MET A 1 15.38 25.06 -13.83
CA MET A 1 16.03 26.36 -13.55
C MET A 1 16.81 26.23 -12.25
N HIS A 2 18.16 26.07 -12.32
CA HIS A 2 19.00 25.91 -11.14
C HIS A 2 19.21 27.26 -10.45
N LEU A 3 18.61 27.46 -9.28
CA LEU A 3 18.90 28.61 -8.43
C LEU A 3 20.30 28.50 -7.83
N THR A 4 21.10 29.53 -7.96
CA THR A 4 22.46 29.58 -7.39
C THR A 4 22.43 29.66 -5.86
N VAL A 5 23.53 29.28 -5.18
CA VAL A 5 23.66 29.31 -3.71
C VAL A 5 23.35 30.69 -3.13
N LYS A 6 23.65 31.78 -3.86
CA LYS A 6 23.30 33.16 -3.46
C LYS A 6 21.80 33.41 -3.47
N SER A 7 21.07 32.92 -4.46
CA SER A 7 19.59 33.04 -4.54
C SER A 7 18.89 32.24 -3.43
N LYS A 8 19.46 31.11 -3.00
CA LYS A 8 18.93 30.30 -1.88
C LYS A 8 19.09 31.02 -0.53
N LYS A 9 20.20 31.70 -0.29
CA LYS A 9 20.43 32.49 0.94
C LYS A 9 19.52 33.71 1.02
N PHE A 10 19.24 34.37 -0.11
CA PHE A 10 18.35 35.53 -0.18
C PHE A 10 16.89 35.16 0.08
N LEU A 11 16.45 34.04 -0.45
CA LEU A 11 15.09 33.49 -0.22
C LEU A 11 14.90 33.11 1.27
N LEU A 12 15.91 32.52 1.89
CA LEU A 12 15.89 32.15 3.31
C LEU A 12 15.79 33.38 4.21
N ALA A 13 16.48 34.47 3.89
CA ALA A 13 16.44 35.73 4.65
C ALA A 13 15.08 36.45 4.55
N LEU A 14 14.39 36.34 3.41
CA LEU A 14 13.04 36.90 3.24
C LEU A 14 11.98 36.14 4.05
N ILE A 15 12.14 34.83 4.22
CA ILE A 15 11.18 33.98 4.95
C ILE A 15 11.30 34.18 6.47
N VAL A 16 12.51 34.40 6.98
CA VAL A 16 12.77 34.60 8.43
C VAL A 16 12.18 35.91 8.97
N GLY A 17 11.94 36.90 8.10
CA GLY A 17 11.38 38.21 8.53
C GLY A 17 9.86 38.26 8.69
N PHE A 18 9.09 37.26 8.27
CA PHE A 18 7.63 37.33 8.20
C PHE A 18 6.86 36.27 9.00
N PHE A 19 7.53 35.29 9.61
CA PHE A 19 6.84 34.19 10.32
C PHE A 19 7.38 33.99 11.75
N SER A 20 6.49 33.53 12.64
CA SER A 20 6.90 33.10 13.97
C SER A 20 7.81 31.88 13.93
N PRO A 21 8.70 31.63 14.90
CA PRO A 21 9.65 30.50 14.89
C PRO A 21 9.00 29.13 14.73
N LEU A 22 7.76 28.94 15.22
CA LEU A 22 7.02 27.69 15.07
C LEU A 22 6.54 27.46 13.62
N ASN A 23 6.11 28.51 12.95
CA ASN A 23 5.64 28.43 11.55
C ASN A 23 6.81 28.25 10.58
N ILE A 24 7.99 28.79 10.90
CA ILE A 24 9.20 28.60 10.11
C ILE A 24 9.64 27.15 10.16
N PHE A 25 9.58 26.49 11.31
CA PHE A 25 10.01 25.10 11.48
C PHE A 25 9.12 24.14 10.67
N GLU A 26 7.82 24.31 10.69
CA GLU A 26 6.89 23.48 9.89
C GLU A 26 6.97 23.82 8.39
N PHE A 27 7.16 25.08 8.04
CA PHE A 27 7.38 25.49 6.64
C PHE A 27 8.73 24.98 6.09
N VAL A 28 9.79 25.03 6.91
CA VAL A 28 11.12 24.48 6.54
C VAL A 28 11.07 22.95 6.47
N LYS A 29 10.36 22.27 7.38
CA LYS A 29 10.11 20.82 7.25
C LYS A 29 9.35 20.49 5.97
N HIS A 30 8.32 21.27 5.64
CA HIS A 30 7.56 21.10 4.40
C HIS A 30 8.42 21.37 3.14
N LEU A 31 9.25 22.42 3.20
CA LEU A 31 10.23 22.73 2.15
C LEU A 31 11.32 21.66 2.04
N ILE A 32 11.90 21.20 3.14
CA ILE A 32 12.91 20.13 3.14
C ILE A 32 12.29 18.84 2.61
N LYS A 33 11.08 18.50 3.04
CA LYS A 33 10.34 17.34 2.51
C LYS A 33 10.06 17.42 1.01
N ASN A 34 9.94 18.64 0.48
CA ASN A 34 9.75 18.90 -0.95
C ASN A 34 11.05 19.16 -1.72
N PHE A 35 12.18 19.44 -1.02
CA PHE A 35 13.48 19.76 -1.63
C PHE A 35 14.52 18.64 -1.54
N ASP A 36 14.35 17.67 -0.62
CA ASP A 36 15.19 16.47 -0.57
C ASP A 36 14.80 15.42 -1.63
N GLY A 37 14.60 15.91 -2.85
CA GLY A 37 14.26 15.14 -4.03
C GLY A 37 12.81 14.64 -3.95
N ALA A 38 12.05 14.78 -5.00
CA ALA A 38 10.85 13.96 -5.21
C ALA A 38 11.22 12.53 -4.83
N GLY A 39 10.73 12.04 -3.67
CA GLY A 39 11.18 10.79 -3.08
C GLY A 39 11.09 9.72 -4.13
N LEU A 40 12.21 9.09 -4.49
CA LEU A 40 12.25 8.07 -5.52
C LEU A 40 11.21 7.01 -5.17
N LEU A 41 10.23 6.85 -6.04
CA LEU A 41 9.23 5.80 -5.92
C LEU A 41 9.94 4.46 -5.72
N LYS A 42 9.56 3.72 -4.68
CA LYS A 42 10.25 2.50 -4.26
C LYS A 42 9.59 1.29 -4.88
N LEU A 43 10.26 0.67 -5.84
CA LEU A 43 9.75 -0.57 -6.41
C LEU A 43 9.85 -1.71 -5.38
N SER A 44 8.74 -2.43 -5.19
CA SER A 44 8.60 -3.55 -4.27
C SER A 44 7.96 -4.75 -5.00
N LEU A 45 8.18 -5.96 -4.50
CA LEU A 45 7.52 -7.17 -4.99
C LEU A 45 6.70 -7.81 -3.87
N SER A 46 5.43 -8.10 -4.13
CA SER A 46 4.61 -8.91 -3.23
C SER A 46 5.04 -10.38 -3.32
N ASN A 47 5.50 -10.96 -2.21
CA ASN A 47 5.90 -12.35 -2.17
C ASN A 47 4.72 -13.33 -2.27
N GLY A 48 3.49 -12.83 -2.26
CA GLY A 48 2.29 -13.62 -2.49
C GLY A 48 2.29 -14.40 -3.81
N ILE A 49 3.07 -13.96 -4.80
CA ILE A 49 3.29 -14.70 -6.05
C ILE A 49 3.96 -16.07 -5.79
N PHE A 50 4.78 -16.18 -4.75
CA PHE A 50 5.51 -17.40 -4.37
C PHE A 50 4.90 -18.13 -3.17
N CYS A 51 3.68 -17.82 -2.75
CA CYS A 51 3.08 -18.30 -1.49
C CYS A 51 2.90 -19.84 -1.39
N LYS A 52 3.19 -20.59 -2.45
CA LYS A 52 3.19 -22.07 -2.44
C LYS A 52 4.57 -22.68 -2.18
N ARG A 53 5.62 -21.86 -2.11
CA ARG A 53 6.99 -22.29 -1.82
C ARG A 53 7.25 -22.24 -0.31
N ALA A 54 8.28 -22.95 0.14
CA ALA A 54 8.78 -22.79 1.50
C ALA A 54 9.15 -21.30 1.74
N LEU A 55 8.98 -20.81 2.96
CA LEU A 55 9.12 -19.39 3.27
C LEU A 55 10.51 -18.82 2.92
N GLU A 56 11.57 -19.59 3.16
CA GLU A 56 12.93 -19.22 2.81
C GLU A 56 13.10 -19.08 1.29
N GLU A 57 12.63 -20.06 0.51
CA GLU A 57 12.65 -20.01 -0.95
C GLU A 57 11.84 -18.83 -1.48
N ASN A 58 10.66 -18.59 -0.88
CA ASN A 58 9.77 -17.50 -1.23
C ASN A 58 10.45 -16.13 -1.07
N ILE A 59 11.05 -15.86 0.09
CA ILE A 59 11.69 -14.57 0.39
C ILE A 59 13.01 -14.42 -0.37
N SER A 60 13.84 -15.48 -0.47
CA SER A 60 15.10 -15.44 -1.23
C SER A 60 14.87 -15.15 -2.70
N GLU A 61 13.75 -15.62 -3.28
CA GLU A 61 13.42 -15.37 -4.67
C GLU A 61 13.19 -13.87 -4.95
N VAL A 62 12.57 -13.14 -4.02
CA VAL A 62 12.42 -11.68 -4.13
C VAL A 62 13.80 -11.02 -4.27
N LYS A 63 14.76 -11.44 -3.45
CA LYS A 63 16.13 -10.93 -3.52
C LYS A 63 16.84 -11.33 -4.81
N ARG A 64 16.71 -12.59 -5.24
CA ARG A 64 17.30 -13.14 -6.48
C ARG A 64 16.82 -12.38 -7.72
N LEU A 65 15.58 -11.88 -7.71
CA LEU A 65 15.01 -11.04 -8.77
C LEU A 65 15.48 -9.57 -8.73
N GLY A 66 16.40 -9.25 -7.82
CA GLY A 66 17.02 -7.93 -7.71
C GLY A 66 16.09 -6.88 -7.08
N PHE A 67 15.09 -7.29 -6.29
CA PHE A 67 14.32 -6.35 -5.47
C PHE A 67 15.05 -6.10 -4.14
N GLY A 68 15.07 -4.84 -3.72
CA GLY A 68 15.54 -4.44 -2.39
C GLY A 68 14.38 -4.29 -1.39
N ASN A 69 13.16 -4.25 -1.89
CA ASN A 69 11.95 -4.04 -1.09
C ASN A 69 10.93 -5.16 -1.32
N LEU A 70 10.19 -5.45 -0.28
CA LEU A 70 9.23 -6.54 -0.18
C LEU A 70 7.89 -6.01 0.31
N GLU A 71 6.79 -6.50 -0.27
CA GLU A 71 5.52 -6.62 0.40
C GLU A 71 5.38 -8.04 0.92
N PHE A 72 5.26 -8.19 2.25
CA PHE A 72 5.01 -9.49 2.84
C PHE A 72 3.51 -9.82 2.77
N ASN A 73 3.15 -10.91 2.11
CA ASN A 73 1.76 -11.33 1.97
C ASN A 73 1.48 -12.48 2.94
N MET A 74 0.49 -12.33 3.80
CA MET A 74 0.09 -13.31 4.81
C MET A 74 -0.36 -14.66 4.24
N LYS A 75 -0.62 -14.78 2.93
CA LYS A 75 -0.82 -16.06 2.25
C LYS A 75 0.43 -16.96 2.22
N SER A 76 1.58 -16.43 2.59
CA SER A 76 2.88 -17.14 2.59
C SER A 76 3.15 -17.87 3.91
N VAL A 77 2.29 -17.72 4.90
CA VAL A 77 2.41 -18.35 6.24
C VAL A 77 1.06 -18.86 6.74
N GLU A 78 1.09 -19.80 7.68
CA GLU A 78 -0.09 -20.13 8.46
C GLU A 78 -0.32 -19.01 9.49
N VAL A 79 -1.51 -18.40 9.46
CA VAL A 79 -1.81 -17.17 10.20
C VAL A 79 -1.70 -17.37 11.72
N GLU A 80 -1.97 -18.58 12.20
CA GLU A 80 -1.97 -18.93 13.63
C GLU A 80 -0.61 -19.49 14.12
N ASP A 81 0.40 -19.54 13.24
CA ASP A 81 1.74 -19.99 13.59
C ASP A 81 2.61 -18.83 14.08
N ASP A 82 2.73 -18.71 15.39
CA ASP A 82 3.56 -17.67 16.04
C ASP A 82 5.06 -17.77 15.71
N VAL A 83 5.54 -18.92 15.26
CA VAL A 83 6.95 -19.13 14.89
C VAL A 83 7.25 -18.50 13.54
N SER A 84 6.29 -18.53 12.62
CA SER A 84 6.43 -18.03 11.26
C SER A 84 6.89 -16.57 11.19
N VAL A 85 6.45 -15.72 12.10
CA VAL A 85 6.84 -14.30 12.10
C VAL A 85 8.32 -14.10 12.44
N TYR A 86 8.87 -14.87 13.37
CA TYR A 86 10.28 -14.78 13.72
C TYR A 86 11.17 -15.28 12.59
N VAL A 87 10.75 -16.40 11.97
CA VAL A 87 11.43 -16.93 10.79
C VAL A 87 11.38 -15.92 9.63
N ALA A 88 10.22 -15.35 9.33
CA ALA A 88 10.06 -14.35 8.30
C ALA A 88 10.94 -13.11 8.56
N ARG A 89 10.98 -12.60 9.80
CA ARG A 89 11.82 -11.47 10.18
C ARG A 89 13.30 -11.76 9.92
N ARG A 90 13.79 -12.90 10.42
CA ARG A 90 15.18 -13.30 10.22
C ARG A 90 15.53 -13.40 8.74
N LEU A 91 14.69 -14.05 7.94
CA LEU A 91 14.93 -14.19 6.50
C LEU A 91 14.94 -12.83 5.78
N VAL A 92 14.03 -11.92 6.12
CA VAL A 92 14.02 -10.56 5.57
C VAL A 92 15.34 -9.84 5.87
N ASP A 93 15.84 -9.97 7.11
CA ASP A 93 17.11 -9.37 7.51
C ASP A 93 18.32 -10.05 6.84
N ASP A 94 18.38 -11.39 6.83
CA ASP A 94 19.48 -12.17 6.24
C ASP A 94 19.63 -11.91 4.74
N PHE A 95 18.52 -11.74 4.00
CA PHE A 95 18.56 -11.37 2.58
C PHE A 95 18.70 -9.84 2.34
N GLY A 96 18.78 -9.04 3.39
CA GLY A 96 18.93 -7.58 3.30
C GLY A 96 17.77 -6.91 2.55
N LEU A 97 16.55 -7.40 2.77
CA LEU A 97 15.32 -6.82 2.22
C LEU A 97 14.70 -5.82 3.19
N LYS A 98 13.95 -4.86 2.65
CA LYS A 98 13.10 -3.95 3.45
C LYS A 98 11.64 -4.30 3.22
N CYS A 99 10.91 -4.67 4.27
CA CYS A 99 9.48 -4.87 4.19
C CYS A 99 8.79 -3.49 4.23
N LEU A 100 8.28 -3.03 3.09
CA LEU A 100 7.62 -1.72 2.99
C LEU A 100 6.14 -1.79 3.31
N THR A 101 5.50 -2.90 2.96
CA THR A 101 4.09 -3.15 3.20
C THR A 101 3.87 -4.60 3.62
N LEU A 102 2.79 -4.84 4.36
CA LEU A 102 2.29 -6.17 4.64
C LEU A 102 0.86 -6.26 4.08
N HIS A 103 0.60 -7.26 3.27
CA HIS A 103 -0.75 -7.59 2.81
C HIS A 103 -1.40 -8.55 3.80
N ALA A 104 -2.47 -8.11 4.44
CA ALA A 104 -3.14 -8.84 5.52
C ALA A 104 -3.75 -10.17 5.09
N ALA A 105 -3.96 -11.04 6.07
CA ALA A 105 -4.81 -12.22 5.89
C ALA A 105 -6.22 -11.80 5.47
N THR A 106 -6.86 -12.65 4.66
CA THR A 106 -8.22 -12.37 4.18
C THR A 106 -9.24 -12.45 5.31
N LEU A 107 -9.98 -11.39 5.52
CA LEU A 107 -10.90 -11.28 6.67
C LEU A 107 -12.17 -12.14 6.53
N HIS A 108 -12.71 -12.31 5.32
CA HIS A 108 -13.91 -13.10 4.98
C HIS A 108 -15.08 -12.91 5.95
N VAL A 109 -15.92 -11.88 5.73
CA VAL A 109 -17.06 -11.61 6.58
C VAL A 109 -18.35 -11.71 5.79
N LYS A 110 -19.10 -12.79 6.00
CA LYS A 110 -20.41 -13.05 5.37
C LYS A 110 -21.57 -12.65 6.28
N ASP A 111 -21.33 -12.66 7.59
CA ASP A 111 -22.31 -12.35 8.63
C ASP A 111 -21.66 -11.78 9.89
N GLU A 112 -22.47 -11.43 10.89
CA GLU A 112 -21.97 -10.86 12.14
C GLU A 112 -21.15 -11.83 13.01
N VAL A 113 -21.33 -13.14 12.84
CA VAL A 113 -20.63 -14.17 13.64
C VAL A 113 -19.13 -14.20 13.28
N GLU A 114 -18.82 -13.92 12.02
CA GLU A 114 -17.43 -13.93 11.52
C GLU A 114 -16.60 -12.69 11.91
N VAL A 115 -17.23 -11.66 12.51
CA VAL A 115 -16.56 -10.40 12.88
C VAL A 115 -15.39 -10.64 13.85
N HIS A 116 -15.57 -11.46 14.87
CA HIS A 116 -14.52 -11.73 15.87
C HIS A 116 -13.28 -12.39 15.24
N ARG A 117 -13.51 -13.34 14.32
CA ARG A 117 -12.42 -13.97 13.57
C ARG A 117 -11.71 -12.97 12.64
N ALA A 118 -12.47 -12.11 11.97
CA ALA A 118 -11.89 -11.08 11.11
C ALA A 118 -11.01 -10.10 11.88
N VAL A 119 -11.47 -9.64 13.05
CA VAL A 119 -10.68 -8.79 13.95
C VAL A 119 -9.43 -9.52 14.45
N TYR A 120 -9.55 -10.78 14.84
CA TYR A 120 -8.44 -11.61 15.29
C TYR A 120 -7.35 -11.73 14.21
N TYR A 121 -7.70 -12.11 12.98
CA TYR A 121 -6.76 -12.22 11.88
C TYR A 121 -6.17 -10.87 11.46
N GLY A 122 -6.96 -9.82 11.53
CA GLY A 122 -6.48 -8.46 11.30
C GLY A 122 -5.43 -8.04 12.33
N LYS A 123 -5.63 -8.34 13.62
CA LYS A 123 -4.66 -8.07 14.69
C LYS A 123 -3.38 -8.87 14.54
N ILE A 124 -3.47 -10.16 14.22
CA ILE A 124 -2.28 -10.98 13.91
C ILE A 124 -1.50 -10.37 12.76
N SER A 125 -2.18 -9.99 11.67
CA SER A 125 -1.54 -9.36 10.52
C SER A 125 -0.85 -8.04 10.91
N LEU A 126 -1.43 -7.25 11.80
CA LEU A 126 -0.81 -6.02 12.34
C LEU A 126 0.43 -6.31 13.18
N GLU A 127 0.42 -7.37 14.01
CA GLU A 127 1.60 -7.80 14.76
C GLU A 127 2.72 -8.27 13.82
N PHE A 128 2.39 -9.00 12.75
CA PHE A 128 3.35 -9.35 11.72
C PHE A 128 3.95 -8.10 11.06
N ALA A 129 3.11 -7.12 10.68
CA ALA A 129 3.58 -5.86 10.10
C ALA A 129 4.57 -5.15 11.04
N ARG A 130 4.23 -5.02 12.33
CA ARG A 130 5.11 -4.44 13.33
C ARG A 130 6.44 -5.19 13.45
N ARG A 131 6.40 -6.52 13.56
CA ARG A 131 7.61 -7.35 13.71
C ARG A 131 8.50 -7.34 12.46
N LEU A 132 7.92 -7.27 11.26
CA LEU A 132 8.64 -7.11 10.01
C LEU A 132 9.09 -5.66 9.76
N SER A 133 8.77 -4.73 10.66
CA SER A 133 9.01 -3.29 10.49
C SER A 133 8.35 -2.71 9.23
N ALA A 134 7.23 -3.30 8.80
CA ALA A 134 6.41 -2.79 7.71
C ALA A 134 5.56 -1.62 8.23
N PRO A 135 5.77 -0.39 7.73
CA PRO A 135 5.04 0.78 8.21
C PRO A 135 3.58 0.80 7.75
N VAL A 136 3.22 0.00 6.76
CA VAL A 136 1.90 -0.04 6.13
C VAL A 136 1.36 -1.48 6.14
N MET A 137 0.10 -1.64 6.53
CA MET A 137 -0.66 -2.88 6.33
C MET A 137 -1.80 -2.63 5.33
N VAL A 138 -1.78 -3.36 4.24
CA VAL A 138 -2.84 -3.38 3.22
C VAL A 138 -3.92 -4.37 3.65
N VAL A 139 -5.17 -3.97 3.57
CA VAL A 139 -6.31 -4.82 3.94
C VAL A 139 -7.48 -4.64 2.96
N HIS A 140 -8.11 -5.75 2.61
CA HIS A 140 -9.40 -5.75 1.94
C HIS A 140 -10.54 -5.64 2.94
N SER A 141 -11.64 -4.98 2.60
CA SER A 141 -12.81 -4.98 3.49
C SER A 141 -13.36 -6.39 3.68
N ASN A 142 -13.40 -7.18 2.60
CA ASN A 142 -13.94 -8.54 2.52
C ASN A 142 -15.31 -8.75 3.21
N VAL A 143 -16.02 -7.64 3.49
CA VAL A 143 -17.38 -7.65 4.01
C VAL A 143 -18.34 -7.92 2.86
N SER A 144 -19.23 -8.89 3.02
CA SER A 144 -20.11 -9.35 1.95
C SER A 144 -21.06 -8.25 1.44
N ARG A 145 -21.13 -8.08 0.13
CA ARG A 145 -22.10 -7.20 -0.52
C ARG A 145 -23.55 -7.66 -0.34
N LYS A 146 -23.77 -8.94 0.04
CA LYS A 146 -25.11 -9.49 0.26
C LYS A 146 -25.73 -9.06 1.60
N LEU A 147 -24.93 -8.54 2.52
CA LEU A 147 -25.44 -7.96 3.75
C LEU A 147 -26.30 -6.74 3.44
N VAL A 148 -27.45 -6.62 4.10
CA VAL A 148 -28.25 -5.39 4.05
C VAL A 148 -27.44 -4.24 4.63
N GLU A 149 -27.69 -3.03 4.19
CA GLU A 149 -26.90 -1.85 4.51
C GLU A 149 -26.63 -1.67 6.01
N SER A 150 -27.69 -1.78 6.83
CA SER A 150 -27.56 -1.61 8.28
C SER A 150 -26.66 -2.64 8.95
N GLN A 151 -26.67 -3.89 8.49
CA GLN A 151 -25.77 -4.95 8.96
C GLN A 151 -24.36 -4.73 8.46
N ARG A 152 -24.20 -4.42 7.17
CA ARG A 152 -22.89 -4.12 6.56
C ARG A 152 -22.20 -2.99 7.30
N ARG A 153 -22.93 -1.92 7.59
CA ARG A 153 -22.44 -0.76 8.33
C ARG A 153 -21.93 -1.13 9.72
N LYS A 154 -22.70 -1.87 10.49
CA LYS A 154 -22.30 -2.38 11.82
C LYS A 154 -21.06 -3.26 11.77
N VAL A 155 -20.99 -4.15 10.78
CA VAL A 155 -19.86 -5.07 10.60
C VAL A 155 -18.58 -4.31 10.25
N LEU A 156 -18.67 -3.38 9.29
CA LEU A 156 -17.55 -2.51 8.92
C LEU A 156 -17.03 -1.72 10.12
N GLU A 157 -17.93 -1.07 10.85
CA GLU A 157 -17.61 -0.29 12.05
C GLU A 157 -16.89 -1.16 13.10
N LYS A 158 -17.47 -2.30 13.49
CA LYS A 158 -16.87 -3.20 14.49
C LYS A 158 -15.47 -3.66 14.11
N ILE A 159 -15.24 -4.03 12.85
CA ILE A 159 -13.94 -4.54 12.41
C ILE A 159 -12.93 -3.39 12.32
N PHE A 160 -13.23 -2.36 11.55
CA PHE A 160 -12.21 -1.40 11.16
C PHE A 160 -11.92 -0.35 12.21
N VAL A 161 -12.88 0.02 13.07
CA VAL A 161 -12.59 0.87 14.23
C VAL A 161 -11.61 0.16 15.16
N GLU A 162 -11.85 -1.12 15.46
CA GLU A 162 -10.97 -1.89 16.34
C GLU A 162 -9.58 -2.09 15.72
N LEU A 163 -9.49 -2.44 14.44
CA LEU A 163 -8.22 -2.60 13.74
C LEU A 163 -7.46 -1.27 13.62
N THR A 164 -8.15 -0.16 13.39
CA THR A 164 -7.51 1.17 13.29
C THR A 164 -6.92 1.60 14.64
N LEU A 165 -7.65 1.38 15.73
CA LEU A 165 -7.15 1.65 17.08
C LEU A 165 -5.94 0.77 17.42
N TYR A 166 -5.97 -0.51 17.02
CA TYR A 166 -4.86 -1.42 17.24
C TYR A 166 -3.64 -1.07 16.39
N ALA A 167 -3.85 -0.75 15.12
CA ALA A 167 -2.80 -0.29 14.20
C ALA A 167 -2.07 0.95 14.74
N LYS A 168 -2.83 1.91 15.28
CA LYS A 168 -2.27 3.11 15.91
C LYS A 168 -1.36 2.78 17.10
N LYS A 169 -1.73 1.81 17.95
CA LYS A 169 -0.88 1.36 19.07
C LYS A 169 0.44 0.74 18.59
N LEU A 170 0.42 0.07 17.44
CA LEU A 170 1.59 -0.57 16.86
C LEU A 170 2.40 0.35 15.95
N ASN A 171 1.98 1.60 15.75
CA ASN A 171 2.56 2.53 14.79
C ASN A 171 2.61 1.97 13.36
N VAL A 172 1.56 1.25 12.94
CA VAL A 172 1.36 0.71 11.61
C VAL A 172 0.20 1.46 10.95
N LYS A 173 0.37 1.94 9.72
CA LYS A 173 -0.70 2.58 8.95
C LYS A 173 -1.60 1.51 8.35
N LEU A 174 -2.85 1.45 8.77
CA LEU A 174 -3.86 0.58 8.16
C LEU A 174 -4.37 1.22 6.86
N CYS A 175 -4.28 0.50 5.74
CA CYS A 175 -4.63 1.01 4.42
C CYS A 175 -5.66 0.11 3.75
N LEU A 176 -6.80 0.67 3.40
CA LEU A 176 -7.86 -0.03 2.69
C LEU A 176 -7.55 -0.06 1.18
N GLU A 177 -7.71 -1.23 0.56
CA GLU A 177 -7.50 -1.44 -0.86
C GLU A 177 -8.82 -1.52 -1.62
N ASN A 178 -8.89 -0.92 -2.82
CA ASN A 178 -10.02 -1.08 -3.73
C ASN A 178 -10.09 -2.52 -4.28
N LEU A 179 -11.24 -3.15 -4.13
CA LEU A 179 -11.45 -4.55 -4.50
C LEU A 179 -11.63 -4.73 -6.01
N SER A 180 -11.29 -5.93 -6.49
CA SER A 180 -11.54 -6.33 -7.87
C SER A 180 -13.04 -6.40 -8.17
N TYR A 181 -13.40 -6.19 -9.43
CA TYR A 181 -14.78 -6.32 -9.90
C TYR A 181 -15.39 -7.70 -9.55
N ALA A 182 -14.58 -8.75 -9.64
CA ALA A 182 -15.01 -10.13 -9.36
C ALA A 182 -15.16 -10.44 -7.86
N SER A 183 -14.66 -9.60 -6.95
CA SER A 183 -14.79 -9.81 -5.51
C SER A 183 -16.26 -9.85 -5.08
N SER A 184 -16.61 -10.69 -4.11
CA SER A 184 -17.91 -10.65 -3.42
C SER A 184 -17.94 -9.59 -2.30
N GLY A 185 -16.80 -8.97 -1.98
CA GLY A 185 -16.65 -7.94 -0.96
C GLY A 185 -17.17 -6.58 -1.38
N TYR A 186 -17.38 -5.70 -0.40
CA TYR A 186 -17.76 -4.31 -0.54
C TYR A 186 -16.53 -3.40 -0.52
N GLY A 187 -16.44 -2.40 -1.39
CA GLY A 187 -15.29 -1.50 -1.54
C GLY A 187 -14.60 -1.58 -2.90
N LYS A 188 -15.38 -1.70 -3.99
CA LYS A 188 -14.86 -1.83 -5.36
C LYS A 188 -14.70 -0.50 -6.09
N ASN A 189 -15.49 0.48 -5.74
CA ASN A 189 -15.59 1.74 -6.46
C ASN A 189 -15.55 2.93 -5.50
N VAL A 190 -15.50 4.13 -6.07
CA VAL A 190 -15.42 5.38 -5.30
C VAL A 190 -16.52 5.48 -4.27
N ASP A 191 -17.78 5.21 -4.66
CA ASP A 191 -18.96 5.39 -3.77
C ASP A 191 -18.91 4.42 -2.59
N GLU A 192 -18.57 3.15 -2.85
CA GLU A 192 -18.44 2.14 -1.78
C GLU A 192 -17.29 2.44 -0.83
N LEU A 193 -16.17 2.90 -1.36
CA LEU A 193 -15.03 3.31 -0.54
C LEU A 193 -15.34 4.56 0.26
N GLU A 194 -16.09 5.53 -0.31
CA GLU A 194 -16.55 6.71 0.40
C GLU A 194 -17.45 6.35 1.57
N GLU A 195 -18.41 5.43 1.36
CA GLU A 195 -19.25 4.90 2.43
C GLU A 195 -18.40 4.25 3.53
N ILE A 196 -17.45 3.36 3.15
CA ILE A 196 -16.58 2.70 4.11
C ILE A 196 -15.78 3.74 4.91
N PHE A 197 -15.07 4.65 4.25
CA PHE A 197 -14.29 5.67 4.95
C PHE A 197 -15.15 6.60 5.81
N GLY A 198 -16.36 6.92 5.37
CA GLY A 198 -17.32 7.71 6.15
C GLY A 198 -17.80 7.01 7.42
N ILE A 199 -17.91 5.67 7.40
CA ILE A 199 -18.30 4.87 8.57
C ILE A 199 -17.15 4.72 9.57
N ILE A 200 -15.95 4.41 9.06
CA ILE A 200 -14.87 3.86 9.89
C ILE A 200 -13.74 4.86 10.19
N ASP A 201 -13.66 5.96 9.49
CA ASP A 201 -12.51 6.87 9.57
C ASP A 201 -12.88 8.35 9.52
N SER A 202 -13.73 8.78 10.44
CA SER A 202 -14.04 10.20 10.60
C SER A 202 -12.81 11.08 10.93
N SER A 203 -11.74 10.46 11.42
CA SER A 203 -10.48 11.14 11.77
C SER A 203 -9.45 11.23 10.64
N GLY A 204 -9.68 10.60 9.49
CA GLY A 204 -8.73 10.55 8.37
C GLY A 204 -7.45 9.76 8.65
N THR A 205 -7.47 8.85 9.64
CA THR A 205 -6.27 8.10 10.06
C THR A 205 -5.96 6.90 9.18
N MET A 206 -6.96 6.33 8.53
CA MET A 206 -6.75 5.23 7.59
C MET A 206 -6.13 5.71 6.28
N GLY A 207 -5.23 4.90 5.74
CA GLY A 207 -4.66 5.10 4.42
C GLY A 207 -5.45 4.40 3.32
N PHE A 208 -5.03 4.63 2.10
CA PHE A 208 -5.57 4.00 0.90
C PHE A 208 -4.45 3.27 0.15
N THR A 209 -4.74 2.08 -0.34
CA THR A 209 -3.93 1.37 -1.33
C THR A 209 -4.70 1.32 -2.64
N LEU A 210 -4.11 1.88 -3.69
CA LEU A 210 -4.66 1.78 -5.03
C LEU A 210 -4.17 0.48 -5.67
N ASP A 211 -5.06 -0.47 -5.90
CA ASP A 211 -4.77 -1.54 -6.86
C ASP A 211 -5.15 -1.03 -8.27
N PHE A 212 -4.11 -0.87 -9.09
CA PHE A 212 -4.24 -0.34 -10.44
C PHE A 212 -5.00 -1.30 -11.36
N CYS A 213 -4.76 -2.61 -11.24
CA CYS A 213 -5.48 -3.63 -12.01
C CYS A 213 -6.98 -3.60 -11.75
N HIS A 214 -7.38 -3.49 -10.47
CA HIS A 214 -8.77 -3.42 -10.06
C HIS A 214 -9.43 -2.11 -10.53
N ALA A 215 -8.71 -1.00 -10.37
CA ALA A 215 -9.18 0.33 -10.76
C ALA A 215 -9.36 0.48 -12.29
N GLU A 216 -8.42 -0.07 -13.08
CA GLU A 216 -8.54 -0.10 -14.55
C GLU A 216 -9.74 -0.95 -15.01
N ALA A 217 -10.00 -2.09 -14.35
CA ALA A 217 -11.14 -2.95 -14.68
C ALA A 217 -12.50 -2.23 -14.47
N THR A 218 -12.55 -1.30 -13.55
CA THR A 218 -13.75 -0.46 -13.26
C THR A 218 -13.69 0.92 -13.90
N ARG A 219 -12.61 1.27 -14.62
CA ARG A 219 -12.36 2.59 -15.21
C ARG A 219 -12.37 3.73 -14.19
N GLN A 220 -11.90 3.48 -12.96
CA GLN A 220 -11.94 4.44 -11.86
C GLN A 220 -10.57 4.86 -11.33
N THR A 221 -9.48 4.51 -12.03
CA THR A 221 -8.11 4.82 -11.60
C THR A 221 -7.94 6.29 -11.20
N PHE A 222 -8.36 7.19 -12.07
CA PHE A 222 -8.14 8.62 -11.83
C PHE A 222 -9.13 9.21 -10.83
N SER A 223 -10.37 8.75 -10.80
CA SER A 223 -11.36 9.18 -9.80
C SER A 223 -10.95 8.74 -8.39
N LEU A 224 -10.40 7.53 -8.24
CA LEU A 224 -9.86 7.03 -6.97
C LEU A 224 -8.62 7.83 -6.53
N LEU A 225 -7.72 8.13 -7.46
CA LEU A 225 -6.55 8.96 -7.17
C LEU A 225 -6.95 10.37 -6.78
N GLU A 226 -7.81 11.02 -7.53
CA GLU A 226 -8.28 12.37 -7.23
C GLU A 226 -8.89 12.46 -5.84
N LYS A 227 -9.67 11.45 -5.46
CA LYS A 227 -10.35 11.45 -4.16
C LYS A 227 -9.45 11.08 -3.00
N TYR A 228 -8.48 10.19 -3.21
CA TYR A 228 -7.73 9.56 -2.10
C TYR A 228 -6.21 9.75 -2.15
N HIS A 229 -5.66 10.62 -3.03
CA HIS A 229 -4.21 10.82 -3.14
C HIS A 229 -3.56 11.27 -1.81
N ASP A 230 -4.26 12.07 -1.00
CA ASP A 230 -3.76 12.52 0.32
C ASP A 230 -3.61 11.37 1.33
N ARG A 231 -4.30 10.25 1.11
CA ARG A 231 -4.27 9.04 1.94
C ARG A 231 -3.47 7.91 1.31
N LEU A 232 -2.94 8.10 0.10
CA LEU A 232 -2.29 7.04 -0.67
C LEU A 232 -0.99 6.61 -0.02
N CYS A 233 -0.92 5.33 0.39
CA CYS A 233 0.23 4.76 1.07
C CYS A 233 0.92 3.64 0.29
N ASN A 234 0.22 3.01 -0.64
CA ASN A 234 0.75 1.95 -1.49
C ASN A 234 0.02 1.95 -2.84
N VAL A 235 0.69 1.50 -3.89
CA VAL A 235 0.09 1.24 -5.21
C VAL A 235 0.45 -0.17 -5.63
N HIS A 236 -0.55 -1.04 -5.78
CA HIS A 236 -0.36 -2.35 -6.39
C HIS A 236 -0.32 -2.22 -7.91
N MET A 237 0.76 -2.73 -8.48
CA MET A 237 1.09 -2.60 -9.88
C MET A 237 0.99 -3.95 -10.59
N SER A 238 0.00 -4.08 -11.43
CA SER A 238 -0.13 -5.19 -12.37
C SER A 238 -1.04 -4.77 -13.53
N ASN A 239 -0.94 -5.47 -14.63
CA ASN A 239 -1.86 -5.34 -15.73
C ASN A 239 -3.15 -6.14 -15.43
N ARG A 240 -4.14 -6.06 -16.31
CA ARG A 240 -5.44 -6.75 -16.15
C ARG A 240 -5.27 -8.21 -15.75
N ALA A 241 -6.06 -8.66 -14.77
CA ALA A 241 -6.02 -10.01 -14.17
C ALA A 241 -4.67 -10.35 -13.51
N HIS A 242 -4.01 -9.37 -12.89
CA HIS A 242 -2.70 -9.47 -12.26
C HIS A 242 -1.61 -10.05 -13.19
N ARG A 243 -1.72 -9.75 -14.50
CA ARG A 243 -0.70 -10.11 -15.46
C ARG A 243 0.48 -9.12 -15.45
N PRO A 244 1.62 -9.50 -15.99
CA PRO A 244 2.77 -8.62 -16.13
C PRO A 244 2.48 -7.47 -17.11
N PHE A 245 3.20 -6.37 -16.97
CA PHE A 245 3.30 -5.37 -18.03
C PHE A 245 4.32 -5.85 -19.07
N GLU A 246 3.88 -6.07 -20.28
CA GLU A 246 4.76 -6.44 -21.40
C GLU A 246 5.44 -5.22 -22.02
N SER A 247 4.76 -4.06 -21.93
CA SER A 247 5.23 -2.76 -22.41
C SER A 247 4.55 -1.63 -21.63
N GLU A 248 5.01 -0.41 -21.85
CA GLU A 248 4.31 0.78 -21.37
C GLU A 248 2.95 0.91 -22.07
N THR A 249 1.92 1.17 -21.28
CA THR A 249 0.59 1.48 -21.78
C THR A 249 0.25 2.94 -21.51
N PRO A 250 -0.63 3.57 -22.31
CA PRO A 250 -1.05 4.96 -22.07
C PRO A 250 -1.60 5.17 -20.65
N SER A 251 -2.37 4.21 -20.11
CA SER A 251 -2.91 4.32 -18.74
C SER A 251 -1.83 4.21 -17.67
N LEU A 252 -0.83 3.33 -17.86
CA LEU A 252 0.31 3.24 -16.94
C LEU A 252 1.13 4.54 -16.94
N THR A 253 1.41 5.09 -18.12
CA THR A 253 2.12 6.38 -18.24
C THR A 253 1.34 7.52 -17.57
N ALA A 254 0.02 7.56 -17.78
CA ALA A 254 -0.84 8.56 -17.16
C ALA A 254 -0.91 8.40 -15.63
N LEU A 255 -0.99 7.16 -15.11
CA LEU A 255 -0.90 6.88 -13.68
C LEU A 255 0.41 7.42 -13.10
N MET A 256 1.55 7.08 -13.70
CA MET A 256 2.86 7.49 -13.20
C MET A 256 3.03 9.02 -13.20
N LYS A 257 2.48 9.69 -14.21
CA LYS A 257 2.43 11.17 -14.27
C LYS A 257 1.61 11.72 -13.10
N LYS A 258 0.41 11.17 -12.86
CA LYS A 258 -0.47 11.61 -11.75
C LYS A 258 0.15 11.38 -10.38
N LEU A 259 0.80 10.25 -10.15
CA LEU A 259 1.50 9.98 -8.90
C LEU A 259 2.59 11.02 -8.62
N ARG A 260 3.34 11.44 -9.66
CA ARG A 260 4.34 12.52 -9.54
C ARG A 260 3.68 13.88 -9.27
N GLU A 261 2.59 14.21 -9.97
CA GLU A 261 1.83 15.45 -9.77
C GLU A 261 1.33 15.59 -8.33
N TYR A 262 0.89 14.48 -7.73
CA TYR A 262 0.46 14.43 -6.32
C TYR A 262 1.62 14.28 -5.31
N GLY A 263 2.88 14.25 -5.78
CA GLY A 263 4.04 14.10 -4.90
C GLY A 263 4.10 12.76 -4.17
N TYR A 264 3.51 11.70 -4.75
CA TYR A 264 3.55 10.38 -4.15
C TYR A 264 4.97 9.81 -4.13
N ALA A 265 5.44 9.41 -2.94
CA ALA A 265 6.78 8.86 -2.69
C ALA A 265 6.74 7.47 -2.02
N GLY A 266 5.58 6.84 -2.00
CA GLY A 266 5.37 5.52 -1.42
C GLY A 266 5.82 4.37 -2.32
N PRO A 267 5.55 3.11 -1.87
CA PRO A 267 5.86 1.92 -2.65
C PRO A 267 5.02 1.81 -3.92
N LEU A 268 5.67 1.30 -4.98
CA LEU A 268 5.02 0.69 -6.13
C LEU A 268 5.24 -0.82 -6.01
N THR A 269 4.24 -1.54 -5.57
CA THR A 269 4.33 -2.97 -5.27
C THR A 269 3.82 -3.80 -6.44
N LEU A 270 4.70 -4.59 -7.06
CA LEU A 270 4.27 -5.56 -8.06
C LEU A 270 3.44 -6.65 -7.37
N GLU A 271 2.14 -6.67 -7.64
CA GLU A 271 1.23 -7.73 -7.24
C GLU A 271 0.79 -8.54 -8.46
N LEU A 272 1.52 -9.62 -8.73
CA LEU A 272 1.35 -10.43 -9.93
C LEU A 272 0.72 -11.78 -9.63
N SER A 273 0.03 -12.34 -10.62
CA SER A 273 -0.52 -13.69 -10.56
C SER A 273 0.59 -14.73 -10.38
N ARG A 274 0.33 -15.76 -9.55
CA ARG A 274 1.22 -16.94 -9.38
C ARG A 274 1.53 -17.70 -10.68
N LYS A 275 0.80 -17.43 -11.75
CA LYS A 275 1.03 -18.01 -13.07
C LYS A 275 2.09 -17.28 -13.88
N CYS A 276 2.57 -16.13 -13.41
CA CYS A 276 3.63 -15.36 -14.08
C CYS A 276 4.97 -16.07 -13.95
N SER A 277 5.69 -16.16 -15.07
CA SER A 277 7.06 -16.67 -15.08
C SER A 277 8.05 -15.65 -14.50
N ILE A 278 9.23 -16.12 -14.11
CA ILE A 278 10.34 -15.26 -13.65
C ILE A 278 10.68 -14.20 -14.71
N GLU A 279 10.76 -14.59 -15.97
CA GLU A 279 11.03 -13.68 -17.08
C GLU A 279 9.99 -12.56 -17.18
N GLN A 280 8.71 -12.87 -16.97
CA GLN A 280 7.62 -11.91 -16.98
C GLN A 280 7.70 -10.93 -15.81
N ILE A 281 8.11 -11.40 -14.62
CA ILE A 281 8.34 -10.52 -13.47
C ILE A 281 9.48 -9.54 -13.77
N LEU A 282 10.60 -10.03 -14.31
CA LEU A 282 11.75 -9.20 -14.67
C LEU A 282 11.44 -8.21 -15.79
N LYS A 283 10.65 -8.59 -16.80
CA LYS A 283 10.17 -7.67 -17.85
C LYS A 283 9.33 -6.55 -17.25
N THR A 284 8.40 -6.88 -16.35
CA THR A 284 7.57 -5.88 -15.65
C THR A 284 8.42 -4.95 -14.81
N LYS A 285 9.36 -5.48 -14.02
CA LYS A 285 10.31 -4.69 -13.23
C LYS A 285 11.04 -3.70 -14.12
N SER A 286 11.67 -4.17 -15.20
CA SER A 286 12.43 -3.34 -16.14
C SER A 286 11.56 -2.27 -16.82
N ALA A 287 10.30 -2.57 -17.14
CA ALA A 287 9.36 -1.60 -17.72
C ALA A 287 9.08 -0.45 -16.74
N LEU A 288 8.81 -0.78 -15.47
CA LEU A 288 8.55 0.22 -14.43
C LEU A 288 9.82 1.03 -14.10
N GLU A 289 10.99 0.40 -13.99
CA GLU A 289 12.26 1.09 -13.77
C GLU A 289 12.57 2.12 -14.88
N ARG A 290 12.29 1.79 -16.14
CA ARG A 290 12.44 2.76 -17.25
C ARG A 290 11.53 3.97 -17.10
N ILE A 291 10.30 3.79 -16.63
CA ILE A 291 9.36 4.90 -16.42
C ILE A 291 9.79 5.73 -15.20
N LEU A 292 10.31 5.09 -14.16
CA LEU A 292 10.77 5.77 -12.95
C LEU A 292 11.99 6.65 -13.18
N ASN A 293 12.86 6.29 -14.12
CA ASN A 293 14.09 6.99 -14.43
C ASN A 293 13.93 8.15 -15.46
N ARG A 294 12.70 8.40 -15.90
CA ARG A 294 12.32 9.56 -16.74
C ARG A 294 11.77 10.70 -15.88
#